data_25bc2653cf2bc83f305f3f789cf1cde6
#
_entry.id   25bc2653cf2bc83f305f3f789cf1cde6
#
_cell.length_a   1.000
_cell.length_b   1.000
_cell.length_c   1.000
_cell.angle_alpha   90.00
_cell.angle_beta   90.00
_cell.angle_gamma   90.00
#
_symmetry.space_group_name_H-M   'P 1'
#
loop_
_entity.id
_entity.type
_entity.pdbx_description
1 polymer ?
#
loop_
_entity_poly.entity_id
_entity_poly.type
_entity_poly.pdbx_seq_one_letter_code
_entity_poly.pdbx_strand_id
1 'polypeptide(L)'
;MSNLEEILAGLNPKLRKKISLGSEIEQTYFAKTPSFGLNRALNGGFPYGRQVLVWGNKSSGKSSFCLQLIAQAQQEGKVCAWIDAEMTYSPEWANKLGVDSSSLIHSTARTMNDMVDVGTDLMKAGVDLIVVDSISALLPAIYFEKDSTDLKQLENTKQIGAEARDMTNAVKMLNYANNQVKPTLLILISQARNNIGAMYVSQQPTGGMATKFYSSTIVKLFSSESDNQAIKGKIYVGDKIIEEKVGRKVRWDVQFSKTSPAFQNGEYDFYFRGHDLGVDTIADLVDTAEMLGFIERGGAWYTVEGERYQGREKMILGVKENLDIQQALIEKVSNEQV
;
A
#
# COMPACT_ATOMS: atom_id res chain seq x y z
N MET A 1 -10.69 46.83 6.16
CA MET A 1 -9.91 45.60 5.87
C MET A 1 -9.72 44.87 7.18
N SER A 2 -9.81 43.53 7.17
CA SER A 2 -9.51 42.77 8.39
C SER A 2 -7.98 42.85 8.66
N ASN A 3 -7.59 42.72 9.91
CA ASN A 3 -6.17 42.69 10.33
C ASN A 3 -5.36 41.63 9.52
N LEU A 4 -6.06 40.55 9.07
CA LEU A 4 -5.48 39.49 8.24
C LEU A 4 -5.13 39.98 6.83
N GLU A 5 -6.01 40.79 6.21
CA GLU A 5 -5.77 41.33 4.85
C GLU A 5 -4.61 42.30 4.82
N GLU A 6 -4.46 43.12 5.85
CA GLU A 6 -3.32 44.03 6.02
C GLU A 6 -2.00 43.30 6.20
N ILE A 7 -1.99 42.24 7.03
CA ILE A 7 -0.81 41.36 7.18
C ILE A 7 -0.42 40.71 5.86
N LEU A 8 -1.39 40.13 5.13
CA LEU A 8 -1.13 39.48 3.84
C LEU A 8 -0.63 40.49 2.79
N ALA A 9 -1.14 41.73 2.80
CA ALA A 9 -0.69 42.79 1.89
C ALA A 9 0.74 43.25 2.17
N GLY A 10 1.17 43.22 3.44
CA GLY A 10 2.52 43.60 3.88
C GLY A 10 3.60 42.55 3.61
N LEU A 11 3.24 41.33 3.18
CA LEU A 11 4.20 40.26 2.94
C LEU A 11 5.03 40.53 1.68
N ASN A 12 6.30 40.09 1.69
CA ASN A 12 7.18 40.15 0.52
C ASN A 12 6.51 39.44 -0.68
N PRO A 13 6.36 40.12 -1.85
CA PRO A 13 5.66 39.57 -3.01
C PRO A 13 6.22 38.21 -3.52
N LYS A 14 7.54 37.98 -3.36
CA LYS A 14 8.18 36.69 -3.71
C LYS A 14 7.76 35.56 -2.76
N LEU A 15 7.51 35.88 -1.50
CA LEU A 15 7.10 34.91 -0.48
C LEU A 15 5.58 34.69 -0.48
N ARG A 16 4.80 35.70 -0.84
CA ARG A 16 3.33 35.62 -0.88
C ARG A 16 2.82 34.46 -1.76
N LYS A 17 3.52 34.14 -2.85
CA LYS A 17 3.18 32.98 -3.72
C LYS A 17 3.31 31.62 -3.02
N LYS A 18 3.96 31.58 -1.85
CA LYS A 18 4.14 30.36 -1.03
C LYS A 18 3.26 30.35 0.21
N ILE A 19 2.41 31.35 0.37
CA ILE A 19 1.56 31.53 1.55
C ILE A 19 0.11 31.50 1.09
N SER A 20 -0.67 30.59 1.68
CA SER A 20 -2.11 30.45 1.48
C SER A 20 -2.82 30.43 2.82
N LEU A 21 -4.10 30.72 2.81
CA LEU A 21 -4.94 30.49 3.99
C LEU A 21 -5.15 29.00 4.20
N GLY A 22 -5.31 28.57 5.44
CA GLY A 22 -5.58 27.17 5.74
C GLY A 22 -6.83 26.61 5.04
N SER A 23 -7.84 27.47 4.81
CA SER A 23 -9.05 27.13 4.06
C SER A 23 -8.84 26.96 2.54
N GLU A 24 -7.72 27.46 2.01
CA GLU A 24 -7.36 27.35 0.58
C GLU A 24 -6.52 26.08 0.29
N ILE A 25 -6.17 25.31 1.32
CA ILE A 25 -5.45 24.06 1.16
C ILE A 25 -6.44 23.02 0.63
N GLU A 26 -6.12 22.45 -0.53
CA GLU A 26 -6.92 21.39 -1.14
C GLU A 26 -7.06 20.20 -0.19
N GLN A 27 -8.23 19.58 -0.22
CA GLN A 27 -8.48 18.35 0.54
C GLN A 27 -7.56 17.23 0.03
N THR A 28 -7.10 16.40 0.95
CA THR A 28 -6.31 15.23 0.59
C THR A 28 -7.20 14.20 -0.08
N TYR A 29 -6.84 13.77 -1.29
CA TYR A 29 -7.45 12.64 -1.96
C TYR A 29 -6.76 11.34 -1.57
N PHE A 30 -7.49 10.23 -1.64
CA PHE A 30 -7.00 8.93 -1.20
C PHE A 30 -7.10 7.89 -2.32
N ALA A 31 -6.06 7.09 -2.46
CA ALA A 31 -6.09 5.85 -3.24
C ALA A 31 -6.70 4.75 -2.37
N LYS A 32 -7.77 4.14 -2.83
CA LYS A 32 -8.38 3.01 -2.14
C LYS A 32 -7.46 1.80 -2.17
N THR A 33 -7.30 1.17 -1.03
CA THR A 33 -6.61 -0.12 -0.93
C THR A 33 -7.59 -1.26 -1.23
N PRO A 34 -7.13 -2.47 -1.53
CA PRO A 34 -8.02 -3.61 -1.77
C PRO A 34 -8.77 -4.10 -0.51
N SER A 35 -8.59 -3.45 0.64
CA SER A 35 -9.27 -3.78 1.91
C SER A 35 -10.15 -2.63 2.38
N PHE A 36 -11.46 -2.88 2.52
CA PHE A 36 -12.42 -1.91 3.05
C PHE A 36 -12.14 -1.59 4.52
N GLY A 37 -11.78 -2.60 5.31
CA GLY A 37 -11.41 -2.42 6.71
C GLY A 37 -10.20 -1.50 6.87
N LEU A 38 -9.17 -1.68 6.03
CA LEU A 38 -7.99 -0.80 6.03
C LEU A 38 -8.33 0.60 5.50
N ASN A 39 -9.16 0.73 4.45
CA ASN A 39 -9.59 2.03 3.94
C ASN A 39 -10.33 2.84 5.01
N ARG A 40 -11.23 2.19 5.76
CA ARG A 40 -11.91 2.81 6.90
C ARG A 40 -10.91 3.26 7.97
N ALA A 41 -9.99 2.39 8.38
CA ALA A 41 -8.95 2.71 9.36
C ALA A 41 -8.05 3.89 8.93
N LEU A 42 -7.93 4.12 7.62
CA LEU A 42 -7.13 5.19 7.01
C LEU A 42 -7.94 6.41 6.58
N ASN A 43 -9.22 6.51 6.94
CA ASN A 43 -10.12 7.59 6.51
C ASN A 43 -10.20 7.74 4.98
N GLY A 44 -10.24 6.61 4.26
CA GLY A 44 -10.41 6.59 2.81
C GLY A 44 -9.33 5.85 2.02
N GLY A 45 -8.17 5.58 2.61
CA GLY A 45 -7.08 4.86 1.94
C GLY A 45 -5.71 5.54 2.08
N PHE A 46 -4.84 5.36 1.10
CA PHE A 46 -3.52 5.98 1.09
C PHE A 46 -3.56 7.38 0.49
N PRO A 47 -3.01 8.40 1.19
CA PRO A 47 -3.13 9.80 0.77
C PRO A 47 -2.24 10.09 -0.44
N TYR A 48 -2.81 10.68 -1.51
CA TYR A 48 -2.03 11.24 -2.61
C TYR A 48 -1.17 12.42 -2.13
N GLY A 49 -0.04 12.65 -2.81
CA GLY A 49 0.92 13.67 -2.42
C GLY A 49 1.77 13.31 -1.20
N ARG A 50 1.69 12.07 -0.75
CA ARG A 50 2.37 11.59 0.45
C ARG A 50 3.18 10.32 0.18
N GLN A 51 4.16 10.09 1.04
CA GLN A 51 4.89 8.84 1.09
C GLN A 51 4.22 7.90 2.09
N VAL A 52 4.05 6.65 1.68
CA VAL A 52 3.50 5.54 2.48
C VAL A 52 4.55 4.43 2.57
N LEU A 53 4.72 3.87 3.75
CA LEU A 53 5.57 2.69 3.97
C LEU A 53 4.69 1.47 4.22
N VAL A 54 4.76 0.49 3.32
CA VAL A 54 4.15 -0.84 3.47
C VAL A 54 5.26 -1.84 3.76
N TRP A 55 5.23 -2.46 4.93
CA TRP A 55 6.29 -3.37 5.33
C TRP A 55 5.78 -4.64 6.00
N GLY A 56 6.62 -5.66 6.10
CA GLY A 56 6.27 -6.91 6.78
C GLY A 56 7.15 -8.07 6.37
N ASN A 57 6.81 -9.25 6.86
CA ASN A 57 7.56 -10.48 6.62
C ASN A 57 7.61 -10.83 5.12
N LYS A 58 8.59 -11.64 4.74
CA LYS A 58 8.60 -12.27 3.41
C LYS A 58 7.28 -13.03 3.20
N SER A 59 6.78 -13.02 1.99
CA SER A 59 5.52 -13.70 1.63
C SER A 59 4.26 -13.23 2.38
N SER A 60 4.26 -12.02 2.96
CA SER A 60 3.05 -11.44 3.59
C SER A 60 2.08 -10.77 2.59
N GLY A 61 2.32 -10.88 1.28
CA GLY A 61 1.44 -10.36 0.24
C GLY A 61 1.62 -8.88 -0.11
N LYS A 62 2.69 -8.20 0.36
CA LYS A 62 2.92 -6.75 0.14
C LYS A 62 2.87 -6.34 -1.33
N SER A 63 3.63 -7.02 -2.18
CA SER A 63 3.70 -6.74 -3.63
C SER A 63 2.34 -6.96 -4.29
N SER A 64 1.66 -8.07 -4.01
CA SER A 64 0.33 -8.35 -4.56
C SER A 64 -0.74 -7.38 -4.07
N PHE A 65 -0.67 -6.95 -2.80
CA PHE A 65 -1.54 -5.91 -2.25
C PHE A 65 -1.35 -4.57 -2.99
N CYS A 66 -0.10 -4.16 -3.25
CA CYS A 66 0.20 -2.95 -4.00
C CYS A 66 -0.19 -3.07 -5.48
N LEU A 67 -0.08 -4.25 -6.09
CA LEU A 67 -0.57 -4.49 -7.46
C LEU A 67 -2.10 -4.34 -7.56
N GLN A 68 -2.86 -4.88 -6.60
CA GLN A 68 -4.31 -4.69 -6.58
C GLN A 68 -4.70 -3.22 -6.34
N LEU A 69 -3.94 -2.49 -5.53
CA LEU A 69 -4.14 -1.05 -5.36
C LEU A 69 -3.87 -0.30 -6.68
N ILE A 70 -2.83 -0.68 -7.43
CA ILE A 70 -2.57 -0.15 -8.78
C ILE A 70 -3.76 -0.46 -9.71
N ALA A 71 -4.28 -1.69 -9.69
CA ALA A 71 -5.43 -2.07 -10.52
C ALA A 71 -6.64 -1.16 -10.25
N GLN A 72 -6.95 -0.89 -8.99
CA GLN A 72 -8.03 0.04 -8.62
C GLN A 72 -7.75 1.48 -9.08
N ALA A 73 -6.52 1.96 -8.89
CA ALA A 73 -6.11 3.29 -9.34
C ALA A 73 -6.22 3.43 -10.88
N GLN A 74 -5.81 2.39 -11.64
CA GLN A 74 -5.97 2.37 -13.09
C GLN A 74 -7.43 2.43 -13.53
N GLN A 75 -8.34 1.74 -12.83
CA GLN A 75 -9.79 1.83 -13.07
C GLN A 75 -10.34 3.25 -12.83
N GLU A 76 -9.72 4.00 -11.94
CA GLU A 76 -10.01 5.43 -11.71
C GLU A 76 -9.30 6.36 -12.73
N GLY A 77 -8.65 5.82 -13.76
CA GLY A 77 -7.93 6.59 -14.78
C GLY A 77 -6.59 7.16 -14.31
N LYS A 78 -6.00 6.63 -13.24
CA LYS A 78 -4.70 7.08 -12.73
C LYS A 78 -3.55 6.45 -13.48
N VAL A 79 -2.51 7.24 -13.73
CA VAL A 79 -1.25 6.76 -14.30
C VAL A 79 -0.37 6.21 -13.18
N CYS A 80 0.00 4.93 -13.29
CA CYS A 80 0.74 4.22 -12.26
C CYS A 80 2.11 3.75 -12.76
N ALA A 81 3.08 3.69 -11.83
CA ALA A 81 4.42 3.18 -12.10
C ALA A 81 4.86 2.18 -11.03
N TRP A 82 5.64 1.19 -11.48
CA TRP A 82 6.29 0.18 -10.65
C TRP A 82 7.80 0.24 -10.84
N ILE A 83 8.53 0.57 -9.78
CA ILE A 83 9.99 0.53 -9.74
C ILE A 83 10.40 -0.79 -9.11
N ASP A 84 10.85 -1.72 -9.95
CA ASP A 84 11.21 -3.09 -9.57
C ASP A 84 12.68 -3.17 -9.16
N ALA A 85 12.96 -3.10 -7.87
CA ALA A 85 14.29 -3.23 -7.32
C ALA A 85 14.69 -4.70 -7.07
N GLU A 86 13.73 -5.60 -6.91
CA GLU A 86 13.96 -7.03 -6.70
C GLU A 86 14.06 -7.83 -8.01
N MET A 87 13.68 -7.20 -9.14
CA MET A 87 13.60 -7.85 -10.47
C MET A 87 12.69 -9.07 -10.49
N THR A 88 11.54 -8.95 -9.82
CA THR A 88 10.59 -10.04 -9.62
C THR A 88 9.21 -9.75 -10.21
N TYR A 89 9.03 -8.62 -10.88
CA TYR A 89 7.76 -8.27 -11.50
C TYR A 89 7.35 -9.29 -12.56
N SER A 90 6.13 -9.80 -12.44
CA SER A 90 5.52 -10.71 -13.40
C SER A 90 4.26 -10.07 -13.99
N PRO A 91 4.26 -9.72 -15.29
CA PRO A 91 3.06 -9.20 -15.95
C PRO A 91 1.88 -10.18 -15.87
N GLU A 92 2.15 -11.48 -15.96
CA GLU A 92 1.11 -12.51 -15.85
C GLU A 92 0.42 -12.46 -14.47
N TRP A 93 1.20 -12.37 -13.40
CA TRP A 93 0.66 -12.27 -12.04
C TRP A 93 -0.06 -10.95 -11.82
N ALA A 94 0.51 -9.84 -12.28
CA ALA A 94 -0.09 -8.51 -12.18
C ALA A 94 -1.46 -8.46 -12.89
N ASN A 95 -1.54 -9.00 -14.11
CA ASN A 95 -2.80 -9.08 -14.86
C ASN A 95 -3.85 -9.95 -14.14
N LYS A 96 -3.45 -11.06 -13.52
CA LYS A 96 -4.36 -11.89 -12.70
C LYS A 96 -4.90 -11.13 -11.48
N LEU A 97 -4.18 -10.15 -10.97
CA LEU A 97 -4.61 -9.26 -9.88
C LEU A 97 -5.39 -8.04 -10.36
N GLY A 98 -5.68 -7.94 -11.66
CA GLY A 98 -6.48 -6.88 -12.27
C GLY A 98 -5.68 -5.69 -12.80
N VAL A 99 -4.34 -5.72 -12.74
CA VAL A 99 -3.49 -4.67 -13.33
C VAL A 99 -3.54 -4.76 -14.84
N ASP A 100 -3.73 -3.65 -15.52
CA ASP A 100 -3.42 -3.52 -16.94
C ASP A 100 -1.91 -3.27 -17.11
N SER A 101 -1.16 -4.34 -17.35
CA SER A 101 0.29 -4.26 -17.53
C SER A 101 0.70 -3.46 -18.78
N SER A 102 -0.19 -3.26 -19.75
CA SER A 102 0.08 -2.46 -20.96
C SER A 102 0.06 -0.96 -20.67
N SER A 103 -0.62 -0.54 -19.61
CA SER A 103 -0.74 0.85 -19.14
C SER A 103 0.10 1.13 -17.89
N LEU A 104 0.85 0.14 -17.38
CA LEU A 104 1.72 0.29 -16.22
C LEU A 104 3.13 0.69 -16.66
N ILE A 105 3.64 1.81 -16.17
CA ILE A 105 5.04 2.19 -16.35
C ILE A 105 5.89 1.27 -15.47
N HIS A 106 6.76 0.46 -16.10
CA HIS A 106 7.70 -0.40 -15.39
C HIS A 106 9.13 0.09 -15.55
N SER A 107 9.86 0.18 -14.44
CA SER A 107 11.27 0.53 -14.42
C SER A 107 12.03 -0.38 -13.45
N THR A 108 13.29 -0.64 -13.74
CA THR A 108 14.20 -1.32 -12.81
C THR A 108 15.09 -0.30 -12.12
N ALA A 109 15.33 -0.49 -10.82
CA ALA A 109 16.30 0.29 -10.05
C ALA A 109 17.16 -0.67 -9.23
N ARG A 110 18.48 -0.56 -9.35
CA ARG A 110 19.43 -1.36 -8.57
C ARG A 110 20.05 -0.59 -7.42
N THR A 111 20.11 0.73 -7.59
CA THR A 111 20.70 1.63 -6.60
C THR A 111 19.66 2.59 -6.03
N MET A 112 19.99 3.17 -4.89
CA MET A 112 19.20 4.25 -4.32
C MET A 112 19.17 5.48 -5.23
N ASN A 113 20.25 5.72 -6.00
CA ASN A 113 20.29 6.80 -6.99
C ASN A 113 19.32 6.54 -8.13
N ASP A 114 19.30 5.32 -8.70
CA ASP A 114 18.34 4.96 -9.76
C ASP A 114 16.89 5.20 -9.29
N MET A 115 16.58 4.78 -8.05
CA MET A 115 15.25 5.00 -7.46
C MET A 115 14.90 6.49 -7.39
N VAL A 116 15.87 7.34 -6.99
CA VAL A 116 15.65 8.80 -6.89
C VAL A 116 15.48 9.43 -8.26
N ASP A 117 16.33 9.09 -9.20
CA ASP A 117 16.32 9.67 -10.55
C ASP A 117 15.03 9.28 -11.28
N VAL A 118 14.71 7.99 -11.34
CA VAL A 118 13.47 7.50 -11.95
C VAL A 118 12.24 8.04 -11.23
N GLY A 119 12.20 7.96 -9.90
CA GLY A 119 11.06 8.42 -9.11
C GLY A 119 10.81 9.92 -9.26
N THR A 120 11.88 10.73 -9.28
CA THR A 120 11.78 12.18 -9.46
C THR A 120 11.28 12.53 -10.87
N ASP A 121 11.75 11.84 -11.90
CA ASP A 121 11.34 12.10 -13.28
C ASP A 121 9.89 11.67 -13.53
N LEU A 122 9.45 10.54 -12.94
CA LEU A 122 8.06 10.11 -12.97
C LEU A 122 7.14 11.14 -12.28
N MET A 123 7.53 11.68 -11.12
CA MET A 123 6.78 12.73 -10.43
C MET A 123 6.68 14.01 -11.26
N LYS A 124 7.78 14.44 -11.93
CA LYS A 124 7.79 15.59 -12.84
C LYS A 124 6.92 15.35 -14.08
N ALA A 125 6.89 14.12 -14.58
CA ALA A 125 6.01 13.72 -15.69
C ALA A 125 4.53 13.67 -15.28
N GLY A 126 4.22 13.76 -13.99
CA GLY A 126 2.85 13.78 -13.48
C GLY A 126 2.24 12.37 -13.30
N VAL A 127 3.02 11.39 -12.92
CA VAL A 127 2.51 10.06 -12.52
C VAL A 127 1.75 10.19 -11.20
N ASP A 128 0.59 9.52 -11.08
CA ASP A 128 -0.28 9.62 -9.91
C ASP A 128 0.19 8.72 -8.76
N LEU A 129 0.67 7.52 -9.09
CA LEU A 129 1.02 6.50 -8.11
C LEU A 129 2.33 5.81 -8.52
N ILE A 130 3.29 5.75 -7.61
CA ILE A 130 4.57 5.07 -7.78
C ILE A 130 4.75 4.07 -6.65
N VAL A 131 5.01 2.81 -6.98
CA VAL A 131 5.39 1.75 -6.04
C VAL A 131 6.85 1.38 -6.24
N VAL A 132 7.63 1.31 -5.16
CA VAL A 132 9.01 0.81 -5.14
C VAL A 132 9.04 -0.55 -4.45
N ASP A 133 9.35 -1.61 -5.17
CA ASP A 133 9.39 -2.99 -4.66
C ASP A 133 10.78 -3.61 -4.85
N SER A 134 11.57 -3.70 -3.84
CA SER A 134 11.46 -3.12 -2.51
C SER A 134 12.71 -2.29 -2.19
N ILE A 135 12.57 -1.29 -1.31
CA ILE A 135 13.74 -0.52 -0.85
C ILE A 135 14.80 -1.37 -0.16
N SER A 136 14.42 -2.59 0.25
CA SER A 136 15.33 -3.55 0.90
C SER A 136 16.37 -4.15 -0.06
N ALA A 137 16.12 -4.09 -1.36
CA ALA A 137 17.01 -4.63 -2.40
C ALA A 137 17.97 -3.59 -2.98
N LEU A 138 17.73 -2.30 -2.72
CA LEU A 138 18.50 -1.21 -3.28
C LEU A 138 19.90 -1.12 -2.63
N LEU A 139 20.92 -1.03 -3.46
CA LEU A 139 22.30 -0.88 -3.02
C LEU A 139 22.69 0.61 -2.94
N PRO A 140 23.51 1.02 -1.95
CA PRO A 140 24.18 2.31 -1.95
C PRO A 140 25.13 2.45 -3.15
N ALA A 141 25.25 3.66 -3.69
CA ALA A 141 26.15 3.93 -4.82
C ALA A 141 27.63 3.61 -4.51
N ILE A 142 28.00 3.61 -3.25
CA ILE A 142 29.37 3.28 -2.82
C ILE A 142 29.82 1.85 -3.18
N TYR A 143 28.87 0.94 -3.44
CA TYR A 143 29.16 -0.45 -3.84
C TYR A 143 29.57 -0.57 -5.31
N PHE A 144 29.47 0.52 -6.08
CA PHE A 144 29.82 0.51 -7.49
C PHE A 144 31.14 1.26 -7.74
N GLU A 145 31.87 0.87 -8.79
CA GLU A 145 33.01 1.66 -9.29
C GLU A 145 32.50 3.03 -9.74
N LYS A 146 33.39 4.02 -9.70
CA LYS A 146 33.01 5.39 -10.07
C LYS A 146 32.59 5.42 -11.56
N ASP A 147 31.42 5.95 -11.81
CA ASP A 147 30.84 6.08 -13.16
C ASP A 147 30.69 4.73 -13.92
N SER A 148 30.53 3.63 -13.21
CA SER A 148 30.41 2.26 -13.73
C SER A 148 29.28 1.49 -13.03
N THR A 149 28.77 0.46 -13.72
CA THR A 149 27.88 -0.56 -13.14
C THR A 149 28.62 -1.71 -12.49
N ASP A 150 29.95 -1.72 -12.52
CA ASP A 150 30.77 -2.75 -11.96
C ASP A 150 30.82 -2.65 -10.42
N LEU A 151 30.68 -3.78 -9.76
CA LEU A 151 30.73 -3.85 -8.30
C LEU A 151 32.18 -3.78 -7.82
N LYS A 152 32.41 -2.97 -6.79
CA LYS A 152 33.66 -2.98 -6.05
C LYS A 152 33.85 -4.27 -5.29
N GLN A 153 35.11 -4.63 -5.01
CA GLN A 153 35.41 -5.71 -4.09
C GLN A 153 34.87 -5.40 -2.68
N LEU A 154 34.29 -6.40 -2.01
CA LEU A 154 33.65 -6.23 -0.70
C LEU A 154 34.53 -5.59 0.37
N GLU A 155 35.87 -5.78 0.27
CA GLU A 155 36.82 -5.19 1.20
C GLU A 155 36.85 -3.66 1.13
N ASN A 156 36.51 -3.07 -0.03
CA ASN A 156 36.55 -1.64 -0.28
C ASN A 156 35.19 -0.94 0.01
N THR A 157 34.19 -1.67 0.49
CA THR A 157 32.84 -1.16 0.69
C THR A 157 32.46 -0.94 2.16
N LYS A 158 33.36 -1.17 3.09
CA LYS A 158 33.12 -1.07 4.53
C LYS A 158 33.00 0.38 5.00
N GLN A 159 31.83 0.98 4.81
CA GLN A 159 31.44 2.24 5.46
C GLN A 159 30.23 2.00 6.36
N ILE A 160 30.45 2.01 7.67
CA ILE A 160 29.39 1.85 8.67
C ILE A 160 28.36 2.99 8.49
N GLY A 161 27.09 2.62 8.31
CA GLY A 161 25.98 3.59 8.20
C GLY A 161 25.81 4.25 6.83
N ALA A 162 26.58 3.90 5.80
CA ALA A 162 26.43 4.45 4.45
C ALA A 162 25.03 4.18 3.89
N GLU A 163 24.55 2.94 4.00
CA GLU A 163 23.21 2.55 3.55
C GLU A 163 22.11 3.40 4.20
N ALA A 164 22.16 3.59 5.53
CA ALA A 164 21.16 4.38 6.24
C ALA A 164 21.21 5.86 5.89
N ARG A 165 22.40 6.41 5.63
CA ARG A 165 22.59 7.80 5.20
C ARG A 165 22.09 8.02 3.79
N ASP A 166 22.45 7.13 2.85
CA ASP A 166 22.04 7.23 1.45
C ASP A 166 20.52 7.06 1.32
N MET A 167 19.93 6.11 2.03
CA MET A 167 18.47 5.97 2.12
C MET A 167 17.81 7.23 2.69
N THR A 168 18.40 7.85 3.71
CA THR A 168 17.89 9.11 4.28
C THR A 168 17.86 10.22 3.23
N ASN A 169 18.92 10.35 2.44
CA ASN A 169 19.00 11.35 1.39
C ASN A 169 18.03 11.05 0.25
N ALA A 170 17.94 9.80 -0.19
CA ALA A 170 17.02 9.35 -1.23
C ALA A 170 15.56 9.68 -0.88
N VAL A 171 15.12 9.32 0.33
CA VAL A 171 13.75 9.58 0.81
C VAL A 171 13.47 11.08 0.92
N LYS A 172 14.44 11.90 1.37
CA LYS A 172 14.32 13.37 1.39
C LYS A 172 14.14 13.94 0.00
N MET A 173 14.94 13.49 -0.97
CA MET A 173 14.90 13.98 -2.35
C MET A 173 13.56 13.65 -3.01
N LEU A 174 13.08 12.42 -2.87
CA LEU A 174 11.75 12.01 -3.36
C LEU A 174 10.62 12.80 -2.70
N ASN A 175 10.67 12.99 -1.38
CA ASN A 175 9.68 13.79 -0.68
C ASN A 175 9.69 15.28 -1.10
N TYR A 176 10.86 15.83 -1.43
CA TYR A 176 10.98 17.18 -1.97
C TYR A 176 10.44 17.27 -3.41
N ALA A 177 10.68 16.25 -4.24
CA ALA A 177 10.18 16.21 -5.62
C ALA A 177 8.66 16.03 -5.68
N ASN A 178 8.08 15.37 -4.69
CA ASN A 178 6.65 15.15 -4.63
C ASN A 178 5.87 16.49 -4.50
N ASN A 179 4.71 16.57 -5.09
CA ASN A 179 3.83 17.75 -5.11
C ASN A 179 4.37 18.97 -5.90
N GLN A 180 5.45 18.85 -6.66
CA GLN A 180 5.95 19.97 -7.48
C GLN A 180 5.08 20.21 -8.72
N VAL A 181 4.53 19.14 -9.31
CA VAL A 181 3.64 19.17 -10.48
C VAL A 181 2.22 18.84 -10.07
N LYS A 182 2.02 17.67 -9.48
CA LYS A 182 0.76 17.24 -8.87
C LYS A 182 1.04 16.30 -7.69
N PRO A 183 0.05 16.08 -6.81
CA PRO A 183 0.18 15.13 -5.71
C PRO A 183 0.40 13.69 -6.23
N THR A 184 1.57 13.10 -5.99
CA THR A 184 1.87 11.70 -6.31
C THR A 184 1.84 10.86 -5.04
N LEU A 185 1.14 9.73 -5.05
CA LEU A 185 1.25 8.72 -3.99
C LEU A 185 2.52 7.91 -4.21
N LEU A 186 3.48 7.98 -3.29
CA LEU A 186 4.69 7.18 -3.30
C LEU A 186 4.59 6.07 -2.26
N ILE A 187 4.57 4.81 -2.69
CA ILE A 187 4.56 3.64 -1.80
C ILE A 187 5.94 3.00 -1.81
N LEU A 188 6.55 2.91 -0.64
CA LEU A 188 7.79 2.18 -0.41
C LEU A 188 7.46 0.83 0.24
N ILE A 189 7.78 -0.27 -0.45
CA ILE A 189 7.71 -1.61 0.12
C ILE A 189 9.02 -1.92 0.83
N SER A 190 8.92 -2.46 2.07
CA SER A 190 10.08 -2.87 2.86
C SER A 190 9.89 -4.24 3.48
N GLN A 191 10.98 -4.99 3.57
CA GLN A 191 11.00 -6.28 4.27
C GLN A 191 11.30 -6.08 5.76
N ALA A 192 10.70 -6.95 6.59
CA ALA A 192 11.00 -6.99 8.02
C ALA A 192 12.39 -7.54 8.29
N ARG A 193 13.15 -6.87 9.15
CA ARG A 193 14.40 -7.39 9.75
C ARG A 193 14.22 -7.55 11.25
N ASN A 194 14.79 -8.62 11.79
CA ASN A 194 14.84 -8.81 13.23
C ASN A 194 15.91 -7.89 13.84
N ASN A 195 15.56 -7.23 14.93
CA ASN A 195 16.48 -6.37 15.66
C ASN A 195 17.42 -7.27 16.49
N ILE A 196 18.67 -7.43 16.03
CA ILE A 196 19.67 -8.27 16.69
C ILE A 196 20.22 -7.47 17.89
N GLY A 197 20.14 -8.02 19.10
CA GLY A 197 20.64 -7.39 20.33
C GLY A 197 19.59 -6.69 21.20
N ALA A 198 18.33 -6.67 20.80
CA ALA A 198 17.25 -6.25 21.68
C ALA A 198 16.89 -7.37 22.67
N MET A 199 16.53 -7.00 23.90
CA MET A 199 16.11 -7.95 24.96
C MET A 199 14.85 -8.75 24.56
N TYR A 200 14.07 -8.23 23.60
CA TYR A 200 12.92 -8.89 22.95
C TYR A 200 13.09 -8.83 21.44
N VAL A 201 12.77 -9.92 20.75
CA VAL A 201 12.79 -9.98 19.29
C VAL A 201 11.73 -9.01 18.76
N SER A 202 12.18 -7.87 18.26
CA SER A 202 11.30 -6.90 17.59
C SER A 202 11.64 -6.83 16.11
N GLN A 203 10.60 -6.80 15.28
CA GLN A 203 10.76 -6.61 13.84
C GLN A 203 10.71 -5.13 13.49
N GLN A 204 11.54 -4.73 12.56
CA GLN A 204 11.55 -3.37 12.01
C GLN A 204 11.68 -3.40 10.48
N PRO A 205 11.14 -2.40 9.76
CA PRO A 205 11.37 -2.27 8.33
C PRO A 205 12.84 -1.96 8.04
N THR A 206 13.32 -2.41 6.91
CA THR A 206 14.61 -1.99 6.32
C THR A 206 14.54 -0.53 5.90
N GLY A 207 15.69 0.13 5.68
CA GLY A 207 15.75 1.53 5.23
C GLY A 207 15.92 2.54 6.36
N GLY A 208 16.03 2.05 7.61
CA GLY A 208 16.37 2.88 8.76
C GLY A 208 15.24 3.80 9.24
N MET A 209 15.59 4.74 10.15
CA MET A 209 14.63 5.65 10.76
C MET A 209 14.04 6.66 9.76
N ALA A 210 14.79 7.03 8.72
CA ALA A 210 14.35 8.06 7.77
C ALA A 210 13.08 7.65 7.01
N THR A 211 12.98 6.40 6.55
CA THR A 211 11.78 5.91 5.86
C THR A 211 10.53 6.04 6.73
N LYS A 212 10.67 5.79 8.04
CA LYS A 212 9.56 5.98 9.00
C LYS A 212 9.22 7.47 9.20
N PHE A 213 10.21 8.35 9.37
CA PHE A 213 9.97 9.76 9.64
C PHE A 213 9.35 10.52 8.47
N TYR A 214 9.74 10.16 7.23
CA TYR A 214 9.20 10.81 6.04
C TYR A 214 7.88 10.21 5.57
N SER A 215 7.52 9.01 6.00
CA SER A 215 6.21 8.43 5.71
C SER A 215 5.10 9.14 6.46
N SER A 216 4.02 9.43 5.79
CA SER A 216 2.80 9.97 6.39
C SER A 216 1.89 8.85 6.89
N THR A 217 2.06 7.65 6.38
CA THR A 217 1.33 6.44 6.79
C THR A 217 2.30 5.25 6.80
N ILE A 218 2.23 4.44 7.83
CA ILE A 218 3.02 3.21 7.98
C ILE A 218 2.07 2.06 8.26
N VAL A 219 2.03 1.10 7.34
CA VAL A 219 1.22 -0.11 7.46
C VAL A 219 2.13 -1.34 7.49
N LYS A 220 1.95 -2.16 8.51
CA LYS A 220 2.57 -3.48 8.58
C LYS A 220 1.60 -4.53 8.07
N LEU A 221 2.04 -5.32 7.09
CA LEU A 221 1.33 -6.52 6.64
C LEU A 221 2.09 -7.76 7.14
N PHE A 222 1.38 -8.66 7.77
CA PHE A 222 1.99 -9.89 8.25
C PHE A 222 1.04 -11.07 8.15
N SER A 223 1.60 -12.22 7.81
CA SER A 223 0.90 -13.49 7.82
C SER A 223 1.77 -14.52 8.53
N SER A 224 1.15 -15.45 9.20
CA SER A 224 1.84 -16.59 9.80
C SER A 224 1.93 -17.73 8.79
N GLU A 225 3.02 -18.48 8.83
CA GLU A 225 3.13 -19.74 8.08
C GLU A 225 2.38 -20.90 8.77
N SER A 226 1.80 -20.64 9.94
CA SER A 226 1.00 -21.61 10.70
C SER A 226 -0.19 -22.12 9.87
N ASP A 227 -0.43 -23.41 9.93
CA ASP A 227 -1.57 -24.07 9.28
C ASP A 227 -2.94 -23.51 9.72
N ASN A 228 -3.00 -22.95 10.93
CA ASN A 228 -4.22 -22.34 11.47
C ASN A 228 -4.64 -21.05 10.74
N GLN A 229 -3.74 -20.43 9.96
CA GLN A 229 -4.03 -19.25 9.14
C GLN A 229 -4.10 -19.57 7.64
N ALA A 230 -3.89 -20.84 7.26
CA ALA A 230 -4.04 -21.28 5.90
C ALA A 230 -5.51 -21.44 5.53
N ILE A 231 -5.91 -20.88 4.41
CA ILE A 231 -7.21 -21.12 3.80
C ILE A 231 -7.07 -22.32 2.90
N LYS A 232 -7.85 -23.37 3.17
CA LYS A 232 -7.89 -24.59 2.37
C LYS A 232 -9.06 -24.52 1.41
N GLY A 233 -8.85 -25.00 0.20
CA GLY A 233 -9.86 -25.07 -0.85
C GLY A 233 -9.73 -26.36 -1.65
N LYS A 234 -10.81 -26.69 -2.33
CA LYS A 234 -10.86 -27.83 -3.26
C LYS A 234 -10.36 -27.37 -4.63
N ILE A 235 -9.35 -28.04 -5.14
CA ILE A 235 -8.87 -27.84 -6.51
C ILE A 235 -9.05 -29.10 -7.34
N TYR A 236 -9.29 -28.90 -8.65
CA TYR A 236 -9.47 -30.00 -9.58
C TYR A 236 -8.13 -30.27 -10.28
N VAL A 237 -7.67 -31.52 -10.21
CA VAL A 237 -6.46 -31.98 -10.91
C VAL A 237 -6.89 -33.16 -11.78
N GLY A 238 -7.20 -32.89 -13.03
CA GLY A 238 -7.92 -33.84 -13.90
C GLY A 238 -9.30 -34.16 -13.30
N ASP A 239 -9.61 -35.42 -13.12
CA ASP A 239 -10.88 -35.89 -12.54
C ASP A 239 -10.84 -35.99 -10.99
N LYS A 240 -9.75 -35.63 -10.36
CA LYS A 240 -9.58 -35.71 -8.91
C LYS A 240 -9.79 -34.36 -8.25
N ILE A 241 -10.54 -34.38 -7.14
CA ILE A 241 -10.66 -33.24 -6.24
C ILE A 241 -9.65 -33.45 -5.12
N ILE A 242 -8.74 -32.50 -4.95
CA ILE A 242 -7.78 -32.49 -3.84
C ILE A 242 -7.99 -31.24 -2.99
N GLU A 243 -7.75 -31.37 -1.69
CA GLU A 243 -7.76 -30.24 -0.77
C GLU A 243 -6.34 -29.70 -0.66
N GLU A 244 -6.15 -28.43 -1.00
CA GLU A 244 -4.87 -27.74 -0.89
C GLU A 244 -5.00 -26.39 -0.20
N LYS A 245 -3.85 -25.83 0.20
CA LYS A 245 -3.79 -24.43 0.65
C LYS A 245 -3.96 -23.52 -0.57
N VAL A 246 -5.03 -22.76 -0.60
CA VAL A 246 -5.38 -21.82 -1.68
C VAL A 246 -5.17 -20.37 -1.29
N GLY A 247 -5.06 -20.09 0.01
CA GLY A 247 -4.93 -18.75 0.54
C GLY A 247 -4.40 -18.74 1.97
N ARG A 248 -4.40 -17.57 2.54
CA ARG A 248 -4.06 -17.34 3.95
C ARG A 248 -4.70 -16.07 4.48
N LYS A 249 -4.85 -15.98 5.79
CA LYS A 249 -5.18 -14.73 6.45
C LYS A 249 -3.97 -13.81 6.51
N VAL A 250 -4.17 -12.56 6.16
CA VAL A 250 -3.16 -11.50 6.28
C VAL A 250 -3.70 -10.47 7.26
N ARG A 251 -2.91 -10.15 8.25
CA ARG A 251 -3.21 -9.08 9.21
C ARG A 251 -2.52 -7.80 8.77
N TRP A 252 -3.21 -6.69 8.97
CA TRP A 252 -2.66 -5.36 8.79
C TRP A 252 -2.69 -4.59 10.11
N ASP A 253 -1.70 -3.71 10.27
CA ASP A 253 -1.54 -2.86 11.44
C ASP A 253 -1.11 -1.46 10.98
N VAL A 254 -1.94 -0.44 11.22
CA VAL A 254 -1.65 0.97 10.97
C VAL A 254 -0.81 1.49 12.13
N GLN A 255 0.50 1.44 11.99
CA GLN A 255 1.43 1.82 13.05
C GLN A 255 1.57 3.33 13.20
N PHE A 256 1.36 4.06 12.11
CA PHE A 256 1.42 5.51 12.09
C PHE A 256 0.56 6.06 10.94
N SER A 257 -0.13 7.18 11.19
CA SER A 257 -0.82 7.95 10.15
C SER A 257 -0.90 9.42 10.55
N LYS A 258 -0.78 10.30 9.55
CA LYS A 258 -1.01 11.75 9.69
C LYS A 258 -2.43 12.15 9.28
N THR A 259 -3.18 11.25 8.67
CA THR A 259 -4.50 11.50 8.09
C THR A 259 -5.62 10.74 8.79
N SER A 260 -5.27 9.82 9.68
CA SER A 260 -6.22 8.97 10.40
C SER A 260 -5.69 8.59 11.79
N PRO A 261 -6.52 8.05 12.70
CA PRO A 261 -6.05 7.48 13.95
C PRO A 261 -5.04 6.35 13.71
N ALA A 262 -3.91 6.37 14.43
CA ALA A 262 -2.95 5.27 14.42
C ALA A 262 -3.42 4.10 15.29
N PHE A 263 -2.67 2.99 15.25
CA PHE A 263 -2.88 1.77 16.06
C PHE A 263 -4.20 1.03 15.76
N GLN A 264 -4.75 1.22 14.56
CA GLN A 264 -5.84 0.42 14.04
C GLN A 264 -5.27 -0.86 13.42
N ASN A 265 -5.98 -1.97 13.58
CA ASN A 265 -5.57 -3.25 13.01
C ASN A 265 -6.79 -4.05 12.53
N GLY A 266 -6.54 -5.02 11.67
CA GLY A 266 -7.54 -5.91 11.14
C GLY A 266 -6.89 -7.04 10.32
N GLU A 267 -7.72 -7.78 9.64
CA GLU A 267 -7.27 -8.88 8.79
C GLU A 267 -8.16 -9.01 7.56
N TYR A 268 -7.61 -9.63 6.51
CA TYR A 268 -8.35 -10.02 5.31
C TYR A 268 -7.88 -11.40 4.83
N ASP A 269 -8.71 -12.04 4.03
CA ASP A 269 -8.36 -13.28 3.34
C ASP A 269 -7.61 -12.95 2.05
N PHE A 270 -6.48 -13.62 1.82
CA PHE A 270 -5.64 -13.47 0.64
C PHE A 270 -5.48 -14.80 -0.08
N TYR A 271 -5.88 -14.84 -1.35
CA TYR A 271 -5.82 -16.03 -2.18
C TYR A 271 -4.66 -15.96 -3.19
N PHE A 272 -3.88 -17.03 -3.29
CA PHE A 272 -2.83 -17.21 -4.28
C PHE A 272 -3.14 -18.31 -5.29
N ARG A 273 -4.27 -19.03 -5.12
CA ARG A 273 -4.84 -20.02 -6.05
C ARG A 273 -6.35 -19.90 -6.10
N GLY A 274 -6.95 -20.28 -7.23
CA GLY A 274 -8.39 -20.25 -7.44
C GLY A 274 -8.82 -19.14 -8.39
N HIS A 275 -10.10 -18.78 -8.34
CA HIS A 275 -10.69 -17.76 -9.22
C HIS A 275 -10.49 -16.33 -8.69
N ASP A 276 -10.55 -16.17 -7.36
CA ASP A 276 -10.47 -14.87 -6.71
C ASP A 276 -9.06 -14.67 -6.13
N LEU A 277 -8.11 -14.29 -6.98
CA LEU A 277 -6.72 -14.09 -6.56
C LEU A 277 -6.53 -12.75 -5.84
N GLY A 278 -5.59 -12.72 -4.90
CA GLY A 278 -5.29 -11.53 -4.10
C GLY A 278 -6.16 -11.40 -2.85
N VAL A 279 -6.46 -10.18 -2.44
CA VAL A 279 -7.36 -9.88 -1.31
C VAL A 279 -8.79 -10.21 -1.72
N ASP A 280 -9.52 -10.97 -0.92
CA ASP A 280 -10.97 -11.16 -1.10
C ASP A 280 -11.70 -9.89 -0.67
N THR A 281 -11.83 -8.98 -1.60
CA THR A 281 -12.43 -7.65 -1.35
C THR A 281 -13.90 -7.73 -0.92
N ILE A 282 -14.65 -8.74 -1.40
CA ILE A 282 -16.06 -8.89 -1.04
C ILE A 282 -16.21 -9.49 0.37
N ALA A 283 -15.39 -10.47 0.73
CA ALA A 283 -15.38 -10.97 2.10
C ALA A 283 -14.99 -9.86 3.09
N ASP A 284 -13.98 -9.04 2.75
CA ASP A 284 -13.55 -7.91 3.57
C ASP A 284 -14.61 -6.79 3.65
N LEU A 285 -15.35 -6.52 2.56
CA LEU A 285 -16.51 -5.62 2.57
C LEU A 285 -17.59 -6.12 3.53
N VAL A 286 -17.94 -7.41 3.45
CA VAL A 286 -18.95 -8.03 4.30
C VAL A 286 -18.54 -7.96 5.77
N ASP A 287 -17.29 -8.32 6.09
CA ASP A 287 -16.79 -8.26 7.48
C ASP A 287 -16.77 -6.82 8.01
N THR A 288 -16.42 -5.86 7.19
CA THR A 288 -16.45 -4.44 7.55
C THR A 288 -17.89 -3.94 7.74
N ALA A 289 -18.82 -4.33 6.87
CA ALA A 289 -20.22 -3.97 6.97
C ALA A 289 -20.91 -4.62 8.20
N GLU A 290 -20.57 -5.88 8.52
CA GLU A 290 -21.05 -6.54 9.76
C GLU A 290 -20.54 -5.80 11.01
N MET A 291 -19.25 -5.46 11.04
CA MET A 291 -18.66 -4.70 12.14
C MET A 291 -19.32 -3.32 12.33
N LEU A 292 -19.77 -2.68 11.26
CA LEU A 292 -20.45 -1.38 11.28
C LEU A 292 -21.96 -1.49 11.57
N GLY A 293 -22.51 -2.71 11.65
CA GLY A 293 -23.92 -2.94 11.92
C GLY A 293 -24.84 -2.80 10.70
N PHE A 294 -24.29 -2.74 9.47
CA PHE A 294 -25.07 -2.73 8.23
C PHE A 294 -25.57 -4.13 7.85
N ILE A 295 -25.02 -5.16 8.47
CA ILE A 295 -25.45 -6.55 8.35
C ILE A 295 -25.95 -7.00 9.70
N GLU A 296 -27.22 -7.40 9.74
CA GLU A 296 -27.84 -7.93 10.95
C GLU A 296 -27.54 -9.43 11.08
N ARG A 297 -27.15 -9.85 12.29
CA ARG A 297 -26.91 -11.25 12.61
C ARG A 297 -27.86 -11.75 13.69
N GLY A 298 -28.60 -12.79 13.39
CA GLY A 298 -29.47 -13.50 14.35
C GLY A 298 -29.17 -15.00 14.36
N GLY A 299 -28.31 -15.42 15.29
CA GLY A 299 -27.85 -16.83 15.36
C GLY A 299 -27.01 -17.21 14.14
N ALA A 300 -27.48 -18.18 13.35
CA ALA A 300 -26.84 -18.62 12.11
C ALA A 300 -27.29 -17.83 10.87
N TRP A 301 -28.17 -16.85 11.03
CA TRP A 301 -28.76 -16.09 9.94
C TRP A 301 -28.18 -14.69 9.86
N TYR A 302 -27.97 -14.24 8.63
CA TYR A 302 -27.50 -12.89 8.28
C TYR A 302 -28.54 -12.23 7.40
N THR A 303 -28.83 -10.95 7.64
CA THR A 303 -29.72 -10.14 6.82
C THR A 303 -28.93 -8.98 6.22
N VAL A 304 -28.93 -8.87 4.91
CA VAL A 304 -28.20 -7.85 4.13
C VAL A 304 -29.16 -7.28 3.11
N GLU A 305 -29.42 -5.96 3.15
CA GLU A 305 -30.34 -5.26 2.23
C GLU A 305 -31.69 -5.98 2.03
N GLY A 306 -32.23 -6.55 3.11
CA GLY A 306 -33.49 -7.29 3.10
C GLY A 306 -33.38 -8.78 2.71
N GLU A 307 -32.27 -9.22 2.16
CA GLU A 307 -32.00 -10.62 1.81
C GLU A 307 -31.47 -11.40 3.01
N ARG A 308 -31.91 -12.67 3.15
CA ARG A 308 -31.53 -13.54 4.28
C ARG A 308 -30.69 -14.72 3.86
N TYR A 309 -29.56 -14.90 4.53
CA TYR A 309 -28.60 -15.96 4.25
C TYR A 309 -28.33 -16.81 5.49
N GLN A 310 -28.29 -18.14 5.34
CA GLN A 310 -27.93 -19.04 6.41
C GLN A 310 -26.44 -19.36 6.36
N GLY A 311 -25.66 -18.78 7.27
CA GLY A 311 -24.21 -18.92 7.35
C GLY A 311 -23.44 -17.86 6.56
N ARG A 312 -22.25 -17.52 7.06
CA ARG A 312 -21.39 -16.48 6.50
C ARG A 312 -20.95 -16.75 5.05
N GLU A 313 -20.61 -18.01 4.73
CA GLU A 313 -20.16 -18.37 3.36
C GLU A 313 -21.26 -18.12 2.31
N LYS A 314 -22.51 -18.51 2.62
CA LYS A 314 -23.63 -18.27 1.72
C LYS A 314 -23.95 -16.78 1.56
N MET A 315 -23.78 -16.01 2.64
CA MET A 315 -23.95 -14.56 2.57
C MET A 315 -22.89 -13.92 1.66
N ILE A 316 -21.60 -14.26 1.83
CA ILE A 316 -20.52 -13.75 0.97
C ILE A 316 -20.78 -14.12 -0.49
N LEU A 317 -21.19 -15.35 -0.76
CA LEU A 317 -21.55 -15.80 -2.12
C LEU A 317 -22.72 -14.99 -2.68
N GLY A 318 -23.78 -14.82 -1.90
CA GLY A 318 -24.95 -14.03 -2.32
C GLY A 318 -24.60 -12.57 -2.59
N VAL A 319 -23.73 -11.95 -1.77
CA VAL A 319 -23.21 -10.60 -2.03
C VAL A 319 -22.33 -10.59 -3.28
N LYS A 320 -21.49 -11.60 -3.53
CA LYS A 320 -20.68 -11.72 -4.75
C LYS A 320 -21.52 -11.80 -6.03
N GLU A 321 -22.67 -12.44 -5.96
CA GLU A 321 -23.57 -12.62 -7.11
C GLU A 321 -24.54 -11.45 -7.32
N ASN A 322 -24.68 -10.55 -6.36
CA ASN A 322 -25.64 -9.43 -6.41
C ASN A 322 -24.93 -8.07 -6.38
N LEU A 323 -24.77 -7.46 -7.56
CA LEU A 323 -24.09 -6.17 -7.72
C LEU A 323 -24.82 -5.02 -7.00
N ASP A 324 -26.15 -5.06 -6.90
CA ASP A 324 -26.91 -4.00 -6.21
C ASP A 324 -26.62 -4.02 -4.70
N ILE A 325 -26.56 -5.22 -4.10
CA ILE A 325 -26.18 -5.36 -2.70
C ILE A 325 -24.72 -4.94 -2.48
N GLN A 326 -23.81 -5.31 -3.39
CA GLN A 326 -22.42 -4.86 -3.29
C GLN A 326 -22.34 -3.33 -3.29
N GLN A 327 -22.98 -2.68 -4.25
CA GLN A 327 -22.96 -1.24 -4.38
C GLN A 327 -23.55 -0.54 -3.14
N ALA A 328 -24.69 -1.03 -2.63
CA ALA A 328 -25.30 -0.49 -1.42
C ALA A 328 -24.37 -0.61 -0.20
N LEU A 329 -23.71 -1.76 -0.03
CA LEU A 329 -22.74 -1.94 1.06
C LEU A 329 -21.50 -1.05 0.89
N ILE A 330 -20.97 -0.92 -0.33
CA ILE A 330 -19.82 -0.05 -0.62
C ILE A 330 -20.16 1.40 -0.27
N GLU A 331 -21.33 1.89 -0.65
CA GLU A 331 -21.78 3.25 -0.33
C GLU A 331 -21.92 3.47 1.18
N LYS A 332 -22.56 2.54 1.89
CA LYS A 332 -22.72 2.61 3.35
C LYS A 332 -21.37 2.61 4.07
N VAL A 333 -20.50 1.67 3.73
CA VAL A 333 -19.18 1.54 4.35
C VAL A 333 -18.29 2.75 4.02
N SER A 334 -18.37 3.30 2.81
CA SER A 334 -17.58 4.46 2.40
C SER A 334 -18.04 5.76 3.05
N ASN A 335 -19.33 5.89 3.38
CA ASN A 335 -19.87 7.08 4.03
C ASN A 335 -19.62 7.11 5.55
N GLU A 336 -19.31 5.97 6.17
CA GLU A 336 -18.94 5.85 7.60
C GLU A 336 -17.42 6.08 7.83
N GLN A 337 -16.84 7.03 7.12
CA GLN A 337 -15.48 7.49 7.42
C GLN A 337 -15.49 8.27 8.73
N VAL A 338 -14.56 7.92 9.63
CA VAL A 338 -14.43 8.50 10.97
C VAL A 338 -13.91 9.93 10.93
#